data_e597fa6a3a414f544bd44eba87251587
#
_entry.id   e597fa6a3a414f544bd44eba87251587
#
_cell.length_a   1.000
_cell.length_b   1.000
_cell.length_c   1.000
_cell.angle_alpha   90.00
_cell.angle_beta   90.00
_cell.angle_gamma   90.00
#
_symmetry.space_group_name_H-M   'P 1'
#
loop_
_entity.id
_entity.type
_entity.pdbx_description
1 polymer ?
#
loop_
_entity_poly.entity_id
_entity_poly.type
_entity_poly.pdbx_seq_one_letter_code
_entity_poly.pdbx_strand_id
1 'polypeptide(L)'
;MVSSATYQQSSIITDGNEMLDPENIYLARGPRYRLGAEEIRDYILTTSGLLNTEVGGPSVKPYQPPGLWEETNAGGNRGILTTYIPDSGDKLYRRSLYTFWKRTLPPPTMVIFDAPNRDLCEVRRQNTNTPLQALALQNDVQVLESARVLATNINDTILDDNEAIKTVF
;
A
#
# COMPACT_ATOMS: atom_id res chain seq x y z
N MET A 1 16.25 -12.81 14.52
CA MET A 1 14.89 -13.26 14.16
C MET A 1 14.79 -13.48 12.66
N VAL A 2 15.00 -12.47 11.80
CA VAL A 2 14.93 -12.62 10.32
C VAL A 2 15.92 -13.62 9.71
N SER A 3 16.99 -13.96 10.39
CA SER A 3 17.99 -14.94 9.94
C SER A 3 17.66 -16.39 10.38
N SER A 4 16.54 -16.61 11.07
CA SER A 4 16.14 -17.96 11.49
C SER A 4 15.60 -18.75 10.29
N ALA A 5 15.82 -20.06 10.29
CA ALA A 5 15.33 -20.97 9.25
C ALA A 5 13.79 -20.88 9.12
N THR A 6 13.09 -20.73 10.23
CA THR A 6 11.63 -20.56 10.26
C THR A 6 11.17 -19.31 9.52
N TYR A 7 11.87 -18.19 9.69
CA TYR A 7 11.52 -16.92 9.02
C TYR A 7 11.83 -16.96 7.52
N GLN A 8 12.87 -17.67 7.12
CA GLN A 8 13.35 -17.75 5.74
C GLN A 8 12.68 -18.87 4.92
N GLN A 9 11.71 -19.57 5.48
CA GLN A 9 11.02 -20.62 4.76
C GLN A 9 10.21 -20.09 3.58
N SER A 10 10.20 -20.87 2.49
CA SER A 10 9.33 -20.61 1.34
C SER A 10 7.85 -20.69 1.74
N SER A 11 7.02 -19.84 1.16
CA SER A 11 5.56 -19.89 1.30
C SER A 11 4.89 -20.85 0.33
N ILE A 12 5.66 -21.57 -0.49
CA ILE A 12 5.13 -22.53 -1.47
C ILE A 12 4.53 -23.73 -0.72
N ILE A 13 3.30 -24.05 -1.06
CA ILE A 13 2.59 -25.21 -0.54
C ILE A 13 3.05 -26.43 -1.33
N THR A 14 3.53 -27.45 -0.63
CA THR A 14 3.80 -28.77 -1.20
C THR A 14 2.81 -29.77 -0.63
N ASP A 15 2.45 -30.80 -1.40
CA ASP A 15 1.47 -31.81 -0.98
C ASP A 15 1.81 -32.43 0.37
N GLY A 16 3.09 -32.68 0.65
CA GLY A 16 3.55 -33.22 1.91
C GLY A 16 3.34 -32.27 3.10
N ASN A 17 3.62 -30.97 2.92
CA ASN A 17 3.45 -29.97 3.98
C ASN A 17 1.96 -29.66 4.21
N GLU A 18 1.12 -29.72 3.19
CA GLU A 18 -0.30 -29.51 3.33
C GLU A 18 -0.99 -30.66 4.06
N MET A 19 -0.56 -31.92 3.81
CA MET A 19 -1.11 -33.07 4.51
C MET A 19 -0.70 -33.13 5.99
N LEU A 20 0.53 -32.71 6.32
CA LEU A 20 1.05 -32.79 7.68
C LEU A 20 0.66 -31.61 8.56
N ASP A 21 0.58 -30.41 7.99
CA ASP A 21 0.29 -29.16 8.69
C ASP A 21 -0.55 -28.23 7.81
N PRO A 22 -1.83 -28.54 7.58
CA PRO A 22 -2.69 -27.75 6.69
C PRO A 22 -2.82 -26.29 7.16
N GLU A 23 -2.90 -26.06 8.47
CA GLU A 23 -3.06 -24.73 9.06
C GLU A 23 -1.73 -24.01 9.36
N ASN A 24 -0.60 -24.64 9.02
CA ASN A 24 0.73 -24.11 9.29
C ASN A 24 0.99 -23.77 10.78
N ILE A 25 0.47 -24.58 11.69
CA ILE A 25 0.61 -24.40 13.14
C ILE A 25 2.06 -24.61 13.58
N TYR A 26 2.75 -25.55 12.93
CA TYR A 26 4.15 -25.88 13.23
C TYR A 26 5.15 -25.02 12.43
N LEU A 27 4.67 -24.02 11.70
CA LEU A 27 5.50 -23.12 10.89
C LEU A 27 6.39 -23.89 9.89
N ALA A 28 5.83 -24.92 9.26
CA ALA A 28 6.51 -25.73 8.25
C ALA A 28 6.75 -24.98 6.93
N ARG A 29 6.08 -23.85 6.73
CA ARG A 29 6.20 -22.95 5.56
C ARG A 29 6.05 -21.50 5.97
N GLY A 30 6.53 -20.58 5.15
CA GLY A 30 6.30 -19.16 5.33
C GLY A 30 4.81 -18.80 5.26
N PRO A 31 4.31 -17.86 6.07
CA PRO A 31 2.92 -17.46 6.04
C PRO A 31 2.58 -16.77 4.70
N ARG A 32 1.36 -16.98 4.22
CA ARG A 32 0.77 -16.26 3.09
C ARG A 32 -0.39 -15.44 3.60
N TYR A 33 -0.16 -14.18 3.85
CA TYR A 33 -1.21 -13.25 4.22
C TYR A 33 -1.27 -12.08 3.23
N ARG A 34 -2.43 -11.49 3.11
CA ARG A 34 -2.62 -10.31 2.29
C ARG A 34 -2.19 -9.08 3.08
N LEU A 35 -1.40 -8.23 2.44
CA LEU A 35 -0.99 -6.95 3.02
C LEU A 35 -2.21 -6.04 3.20
N GLY A 36 -2.23 -5.27 4.28
CA GLY A 36 -3.21 -4.21 4.48
C GLY A 36 -2.97 -3.01 3.57
N ALA A 37 -3.96 -2.15 3.45
CA ALA A 37 -3.91 -0.97 2.58
C ALA A 37 -2.68 -0.08 2.81
N GLU A 38 -2.37 0.17 4.07
CA GLU A 38 -1.23 0.98 4.47
C GLU A 38 0.09 0.30 4.10
N GLU A 39 0.16 -1.02 4.28
CA GLU A 39 1.35 -1.82 3.96
C GLU A 39 1.58 -1.90 2.46
N ILE A 40 0.52 -2.06 1.66
CA ILE A 40 0.60 -2.07 0.18
C ILE A 40 1.22 -0.76 -0.32
N ARG A 41 0.71 0.38 0.16
CA ARG A 41 1.22 1.68 -0.26
C ARG A 41 2.68 1.89 0.19
N ASP A 42 2.99 1.58 1.45
CA ASP A 42 4.35 1.73 1.97
C ASP A 42 5.33 0.79 1.25
N TYR A 43 4.90 -0.42 0.88
CA TYR A 43 5.70 -1.35 0.09
C TYR A 43 6.02 -0.80 -1.31
N ILE A 44 5.02 -0.25 -2.01
CA ILE A 44 5.20 0.37 -3.33
C ILE A 44 6.20 1.53 -3.26
N LEU A 45 6.08 2.39 -2.26
CA LEU A 45 7.00 3.50 -2.05
C LEU A 45 8.41 3.05 -1.66
N THR A 46 8.52 1.97 -0.87
CA THR A 46 9.81 1.42 -0.47
C THR A 46 10.55 0.82 -1.64
N THR A 47 9.87 0.02 -2.46
CA THR A 47 10.48 -0.65 -3.62
C THR A 47 10.96 0.34 -4.69
N SER A 48 10.25 1.45 -4.85
CA SER A 48 10.66 2.52 -5.78
C SER A 48 11.75 3.45 -5.22
N GLY A 49 12.05 3.37 -3.92
CA GLY A 49 12.99 4.27 -3.25
C GLY A 49 12.41 5.65 -2.90
N LEU A 50 11.10 5.85 -3.08
CA LEU A 50 10.44 7.13 -2.79
C LEU A 50 10.04 7.29 -1.32
N LEU A 51 10.01 6.21 -0.53
CA LEU A 51 9.49 6.26 0.84
C LEU A 51 10.27 7.25 1.71
N ASN A 52 9.57 8.26 2.22
CA ASN A 52 10.10 9.13 3.27
C ASN A 52 9.84 8.50 4.65
N THR A 53 10.91 8.14 5.36
CA THR A 53 10.89 7.45 6.65
C THR A 53 10.88 8.39 7.86
N GLU A 54 10.76 9.71 7.65
CA GLU A 54 10.69 10.69 8.74
C GLU A 54 9.61 10.32 9.76
N VAL A 55 9.96 10.35 11.04
CA VAL A 55 9.06 10.00 12.15
C VAL A 55 8.56 11.26 12.84
N GLY A 56 7.25 11.30 13.14
CA GLY A 56 6.62 12.44 13.81
C GLY A 56 6.12 13.50 12.83
N GLY A 57 5.70 14.64 13.36
CA GLY A 57 5.15 15.75 12.57
C GLY A 57 3.66 15.60 12.21
N PRO A 58 3.11 16.56 11.43
CA PRO A 58 1.70 16.60 11.08
C PRO A 58 1.33 15.52 10.04
N SER A 59 0.03 15.27 9.90
CA SER A 59 -0.51 14.44 8.83
C SER A 59 -0.25 15.04 7.45
N VAL A 60 -0.17 14.17 6.44
CA VAL A 60 0.10 14.55 5.05
C VAL A 60 -1.07 14.17 4.15
N LYS A 61 -1.17 14.86 3.04
CA LYS A 61 -2.23 14.68 2.03
C LYS A 61 -1.62 14.16 0.73
N PRO A 62 -1.53 12.83 0.54
CA PRO A 62 -1.08 12.23 -0.71
C PRO A 62 -2.07 12.49 -1.86
N TYR A 63 -1.77 11.99 -3.05
CA TYR A 63 -2.66 12.10 -4.20
C TYR A 63 -4.06 11.54 -3.92
N GLN A 64 -5.08 12.26 -4.41
CA GLN A 64 -6.46 11.80 -4.46
C GLN A 64 -7.11 12.29 -5.76
N PRO A 65 -8.14 11.61 -6.26
CA PRO A 65 -8.90 12.08 -7.41
C PRO A 65 -9.44 13.50 -7.18
N PRO A 66 -9.32 14.40 -8.17
CA PRO A 66 -9.86 15.76 -8.06
C PRO A 66 -11.39 15.73 -7.99
N GLY A 67 -11.98 16.73 -7.33
CA GLY A 67 -13.43 16.90 -7.25
C GLY A 67 -14.13 16.07 -6.18
N LEU A 68 -13.48 15.06 -5.62
CA LEU A 68 -14.09 14.12 -4.68
C LEU A 68 -14.61 14.80 -3.40
N TRP A 69 -13.85 15.76 -2.88
CA TRP A 69 -14.21 16.46 -1.65
C TRP A 69 -15.31 17.49 -1.89
N GLU A 70 -15.26 18.14 -3.04
CA GLU A 70 -16.25 19.13 -3.47
C GLU A 70 -17.62 18.48 -3.66
N GLU A 71 -17.68 17.30 -4.29
CA GLU A 71 -18.91 16.54 -4.50
C GLU A 71 -19.55 16.13 -3.17
N THR A 72 -18.76 15.65 -2.21
CA THR A 72 -19.26 15.24 -0.88
C THR A 72 -19.68 16.42 -0.01
N ASN A 73 -19.22 17.64 -0.30
CA ASN A 73 -19.58 18.86 0.42
C ASN A 73 -20.67 19.68 -0.26
N ALA A 74 -21.27 19.22 -1.36
CA ALA A 74 -22.34 19.89 -2.09
C ALA A 74 -23.58 20.24 -1.21
N GLY A 75 -23.69 19.64 -0.02
CA GLY A 75 -24.73 19.94 0.98
C GLY A 75 -24.52 21.23 1.81
N GLY A 76 -23.57 22.09 1.47
CA GLY A 76 -23.48 23.45 2.06
C GLY A 76 -22.55 23.59 3.27
N ASN A 77 -21.76 22.61 3.64
CA ASN A 77 -20.82 22.77 4.74
C ASN A 77 -19.54 23.51 4.27
N ARG A 78 -19.49 24.81 4.52
CA ARG A 78 -18.39 25.72 4.11
C ARG A 78 -17.23 25.73 5.12
N GLY A 79 -16.82 24.55 5.62
CA GLY A 79 -15.70 24.44 6.56
C GLY A 79 -14.33 24.37 5.84
N ILE A 80 -13.27 24.46 6.64
CA ILE A 80 -11.85 24.38 6.20
C ILE A 80 -11.54 23.07 5.43
N LEU A 81 -12.38 22.03 5.60
CA LEU A 81 -12.20 20.71 4.98
C LEU A 81 -13.08 20.50 3.75
N THR A 82 -13.40 21.56 3.00
CA THR A 82 -14.22 21.48 1.79
C THR A 82 -13.42 21.11 0.55
N THR A 83 -12.15 21.49 0.51
CA THR A 83 -11.26 21.29 -0.62
C THR A 83 -10.07 20.45 -0.23
N TYR A 84 -9.70 19.50 -1.06
CA TYR A 84 -8.49 18.70 -0.90
C TYR A 84 -7.37 19.30 -1.73
N ILE A 85 -6.33 19.76 -1.07
CA ILE A 85 -5.12 20.23 -1.72
C ILE A 85 -4.03 19.22 -1.36
N PRO A 86 -3.54 18.42 -2.32
CA PRO A 86 -2.43 17.50 -2.08
C PRO A 86 -1.19 18.27 -1.61
N ASP A 87 -0.41 17.65 -0.74
CA ASP A 87 0.91 18.16 -0.40
C ASP A 87 1.86 18.03 -1.60
N SER A 88 3.06 18.58 -1.48
CA SER A 88 4.09 18.57 -2.53
C SER A 88 5.43 18.05 -1.98
N GLY A 89 6.29 17.57 -2.89
CA GLY A 89 7.62 17.07 -2.57
C GLY A 89 7.56 15.84 -1.63
N ASP A 90 8.53 15.72 -0.73
CA ASP A 90 8.72 14.54 0.13
C ASP A 90 7.53 14.20 1.01
N LYS A 91 6.63 15.15 1.26
CA LYS A 91 5.42 14.93 2.04
C LYS A 91 4.45 13.96 1.37
N LEU A 92 4.44 13.91 0.03
CA LEU A 92 3.61 12.96 -0.74
C LEU A 92 3.99 11.50 -0.46
N TYR A 93 5.23 11.25 -0.09
CA TYR A 93 5.81 9.92 0.03
C TYR A 93 6.02 9.46 1.46
N ARG A 94 5.50 10.19 2.44
CA ARG A 94 5.55 9.76 3.85
C ARG A 94 4.75 8.46 4.04
N ARG A 95 5.13 7.71 5.08
CA ARG A 95 4.46 6.47 5.46
C ARG A 95 2.95 6.67 5.59
N SER A 96 2.20 5.66 5.20
CA SER A 96 0.74 5.66 5.21
C SER A 96 0.12 5.94 6.57
N LEU A 97 0.87 5.68 7.66
CA LEU A 97 0.50 6.04 9.02
C LEU A 97 0.18 7.54 9.17
N TYR A 98 0.87 8.41 8.41
CA TYR A 98 0.71 9.86 8.47
C TYR A 98 -0.32 10.40 7.50
N THR A 99 -0.98 9.56 6.69
CA THR A 99 -2.01 9.99 5.74
C THR A 99 -3.18 10.64 6.48
N PHE A 100 -3.55 11.85 6.05
CA PHE A 100 -4.70 12.55 6.56
C PHE A 100 -5.99 11.76 6.31
N TRP A 101 -6.79 11.55 7.37
CA TRP A 101 -8.00 10.78 7.32
C TRP A 101 -9.22 11.61 7.66
N LYS A 102 -10.09 11.85 6.67
CA LYS A 102 -11.40 12.44 6.89
C LYS A 102 -12.42 11.29 7.02
N ARG A 103 -13.06 11.13 8.19
CA ARG A 103 -13.97 9.99 8.45
C ARG A 103 -15.13 9.92 7.47
N THR A 104 -15.71 11.09 7.11
CA THR A 104 -16.81 11.16 6.14
C THR A 104 -16.40 10.86 4.71
N LEU A 105 -15.11 10.91 4.41
CA LEU A 105 -14.54 10.66 3.10
C LEU A 105 -13.10 10.16 3.26
N PRO A 106 -12.92 8.89 3.62
CA PRO A 106 -11.60 8.30 3.75
C PRO A 106 -10.89 8.24 2.40
N PRO A 107 -9.54 8.12 2.37
CA PRO A 107 -8.79 8.02 1.12
C PRO A 107 -9.27 6.83 0.28
N PRO A 108 -9.66 7.03 -1.00
CA PRO A 108 -10.31 6.00 -1.81
C PRO A 108 -9.48 4.73 -1.97
N THR A 109 -8.18 4.87 -2.24
CA THR A 109 -7.26 3.74 -2.36
C THR A 109 -7.19 2.92 -1.08
N MET A 110 -7.19 3.56 0.08
CA MET A 110 -7.21 2.85 1.37
C MET A 110 -8.50 2.03 1.54
N VAL A 111 -9.65 2.59 1.15
CA VAL A 111 -10.96 1.90 1.23
C VAL A 111 -11.00 0.71 0.26
N ILE A 112 -10.51 0.88 -0.97
CA ILE A 112 -10.45 -0.18 -1.97
C ILE A 112 -9.65 -1.39 -1.44
N PHE A 113 -8.61 -1.15 -0.63
CA PHE A 113 -7.78 -2.18 -0.02
C PHE A 113 -8.19 -2.54 1.42
N ASP A 114 -9.46 -2.41 1.74
CA ASP A 114 -10.06 -2.85 3.00
C ASP A 114 -9.49 -2.17 4.26
N ALA A 115 -9.03 -0.92 4.15
CA ALA A 115 -8.68 -0.16 5.35
C ALA A 115 -9.92 0.11 6.21
N PRO A 116 -9.81 0.01 7.55
CA PRO A 116 -10.94 0.31 8.43
C PRO A 116 -11.37 1.76 8.28
N ASN A 117 -12.67 2.01 8.32
CA ASN A 117 -13.23 3.37 8.17
C ASN A 117 -12.95 4.28 9.36
N ARG A 118 -12.51 3.72 10.50
CA ARG A 118 -12.20 4.41 11.77
C ARG A 118 -13.42 5.05 12.46
N ASP A 119 -14.63 4.65 12.07
CA ASP A 119 -15.86 5.07 12.74
C ASP A 119 -16.22 4.14 13.89
N LEU A 120 -15.98 2.85 13.71
CA LEU A 120 -16.26 1.79 14.67
C LEU A 120 -14.98 1.01 14.96
N CYS A 121 -14.94 0.43 16.19
CA CYS A 121 -13.86 -0.51 16.53
C CYS A 121 -14.07 -1.82 15.78
N GLU A 122 -13.14 -2.17 14.92
CA GLU A 122 -13.13 -3.45 14.21
C GLU A 122 -12.16 -4.42 14.90
N VAL A 123 -12.67 -5.59 15.27
CA VAL A 123 -11.86 -6.64 15.89
C VAL A 123 -10.92 -7.30 14.86
N ARG A 124 -11.38 -7.37 13.61
CA ARG A 124 -10.64 -7.97 12.49
C ARG A 124 -10.88 -7.18 11.22
N ARG A 125 -9.81 -6.84 10.51
CA ARG A 125 -9.91 -6.24 9.17
C ARG A 125 -10.45 -7.24 8.17
N GLN A 126 -11.24 -6.77 7.23
CA GLN A 126 -11.63 -7.56 6.07
C GLN A 126 -10.42 -7.71 5.14
N ASN A 127 -10.36 -8.83 4.44
CA ASN A 127 -9.35 -9.09 3.42
C ASN A 127 -10.07 -9.62 2.18
N THR A 128 -10.44 -8.71 1.29
CA THR A 128 -11.10 -9.06 0.03
C THR A 128 -10.09 -9.16 -1.11
N ASN A 129 -10.47 -9.85 -2.17
CA ASN A 129 -9.70 -9.88 -3.41
C ASN A 129 -10.65 -9.56 -4.57
N THR A 130 -10.69 -8.31 -4.98
CA THR A 130 -11.63 -7.82 -5.98
C THR A 130 -10.91 -7.35 -7.24
N PRO A 131 -11.56 -7.45 -8.42
CA PRO A 131 -11.03 -6.88 -9.65
C PRO A 131 -10.76 -5.37 -9.56
N LEU A 132 -11.53 -4.67 -8.74
CA LEU A 132 -11.34 -3.23 -8.51
C LEU A 132 -9.98 -2.92 -7.88
N GLN A 133 -9.48 -3.78 -6.99
CA GLN A 133 -8.16 -3.61 -6.39
C GLN A 133 -7.05 -3.75 -7.43
N ALA A 134 -7.16 -4.70 -8.37
CA ALA A 134 -6.22 -4.83 -9.47
C ALA A 134 -6.26 -3.61 -10.41
N LEU A 135 -7.46 -3.13 -10.73
CA LEU A 135 -7.65 -1.93 -11.54
C LEU A 135 -7.07 -0.68 -10.87
N ALA A 136 -7.25 -0.55 -9.55
CA ALA A 136 -6.69 0.56 -8.78
C ALA A 136 -5.16 0.56 -8.84
N LEU A 137 -4.50 -0.59 -8.66
CA LEU A 137 -3.04 -0.67 -8.77
C LEU A 137 -2.52 -0.31 -10.16
N GLN A 138 -3.29 -0.56 -11.22
CA GLN A 138 -2.88 -0.23 -12.59
C GLN A 138 -3.08 1.24 -12.95
N ASN A 139 -3.97 1.95 -12.29
CA ASN A 139 -4.38 3.30 -12.67
C ASN A 139 -4.10 4.38 -11.61
N ASP A 140 -3.70 4.00 -10.40
CA ASP A 140 -3.37 4.97 -9.36
C ASP A 140 -2.13 5.78 -9.72
N VAL A 141 -2.24 7.10 -9.59
CA VAL A 141 -1.16 8.05 -9.96
C VAL A 141 0.12 7.75 -9.19
N GLN A 142 0.02 7.46 -7.90
CA GLN A 142 1.18 7.19 -7.06
C GLN A 142 1.85 5.85 -7.41
N VAL A 143 1.06 4.85 -7.79
CA VAL A 143 1.60 3.55 -8.23
C VAL A 143 2.34 3.71 -9.55
N LEU A 144 1.76 4.41 -10.52
CA LEU A 144 2.40 4.66 -11.81
C LEU A 144 3.68 5.51 -11.68
N GLU A 145 3.67 6.50 -10.80
CA GLU A 145 4.85 7.30 -10.49
C GLU A 145 5.96 6.45 -9.88
N SER A 146 5.61 5.62 -8.88
CA SER A 146 6.54 4.70 -8.23
C SER A 146 7.14 3.69 -9.22
N ALA A 147 6.33 3.13 -10.10
CA ALA A 147 6.79 2.21 -11.15
C ALA A 147 7.76 2.90 -12.12
N ARG A 148 7.48 4.16 -12.50
CA ARG A 148 8.38 4.95 -13.36
C ARG A 148 9.71 5.20 -12.67
N VAL A 149 9.71 5.61 -11.41
CA VAL A 149 10.95 5.86 -10.66
C VAL A 149 11.76 4.58 -10.48
N LEU A 150 11.10 3.46 -10.16
CA LEU A 150 11.75 2.15 -10.08
C LEU A 150 12.41 1.78 -11.41
N ALA A 151 11.70 1.92 -12.52
CA ALA A 151 12.25 1.63 -13.85
C ALA A 151 13.45 2.53 -14.19
N THR A 152 13.38 3.82 -13.86
CA THR A 152 14.50 4.75 -14.08
C THR A 152 15.72 4.34 -13.26
N ASN A 153 15.54 4.07 -11.97
CA ASN A 153 16.62 3.68 -11.07
C ASN A 153 17.34 2.38 -11.54
N ILE A 154 16.57 1.44 -12.08
CA ILE A 154 17.13 0.19 -12.59
C ILE A 154 17.87 0.41 -13.90
N ASN A 155 17.29 1.15 -14.84
CA ASN A 155 17.93 1.46 -16.12
C ASN A 155 19.23 2.26 -15.96
N ASP A 156 19.31 3.10 -14.93
CA ASP A 156 20.53 3.86 -14.63
C ASP A 156 21.63 2.99 -14.03
N THR A 157 21.28 1.84 -13.44
CA THR A 157 22.24 0.94 -12.79
C THR A 157 22.58 -0.30 -13.63
N ILE A 158 21.65 -0.76 -14.46
CA ILE A 158 21.77 -2.02 -15.21
C ILE A 158 21.50 -1.72 -16.70
N LEU A 159 22.52 -1.99 -17.55
CA LEU A 159 22.45 -1.72 -18.98
C LEU A 159 21.81 -2.85 -19.79
N ASP A 160 21.74 -4.07 -19.24
CA ASP A 160 21.12 -5.22 -19.91
C ASP A 160 19.66 -5.42 -19.45
N ASP A 161 18.73 -5.38 -20.40
CA ASP A 161 17.30 -5.51 -20.14
C ASP A 161 16.92 -6.82 -19.43
N ASN A 162 17.60 -7.92 -19.76
CA ASN A 162 17.30 -9.22 -19.12
C ASN A 162 17.77 -9.27 -17.66
N GLU A 163 18.89 -8.64 -17.34
CA GLU A 163 19.35 -8.50 -15.95
C GLU A 163 18.47 -7.52 -15.19
N ALA A 164 18.04 -6.44 -15.80
CA ALA A 164 17.10 -5.48 -15.22
C ALA A 164 15.79 -6.16 -14.81
N ILE A 165 15.19 -6.94 -15.71
CA ILE A 165 13.97 -7.70 -15.43
C ILE A 165 14.18 -8.69 -14.27
N LYS A 166 15.28 -9.45 -14.26
CA LYS A 166 15.59 -10.39 -13.17
C LYS A 166 15.79 -9.73 -11.81
N THR A 167 16.21 -8.47 -11.81
CA THR A 167 16.43 -7.72 -10.57
C THR A 167 15.12 -7.24 -9.96
N VAL A 168 14.09 -7.01 -10.79
CA VAL A 168 12.75 -6.59 -10.34
C VAL A 168 11.92 -7.76 -9.83
N PHE A 169 12.09 -8.94 -10.39
CA PHE A 169 11.34 -10.17 -10.08
C PHE A 169 12.19 -11.23 -9.39
#